data_2036c9054ac97c39355115793c406b26
#
_entry.id   2036c9054ac97c39355115793c406b26
#
_cell.length_a   1.000
_cell.length_b   1.000
_cell.length_c   1.000
_cell.angle_alpha   90.00
_cell.angle_beta   90.00
_cell.angle_gamma   90.00
#
_symmetry.space_group_name_H-M   'P 1'
#
loop_
_entity.id
_entity.type
_entity.pdbx_description
1 polymer ?
#
loop_
_entity_poly.entity_id
_entity_poly.type
_entity_poly.pdbx_seq_one_letter_code
_entity_poly.pdbx_strand_id
1 'polypeptide(L)'
;MNQWESRWQEGRIGFHLPEVNSYLLRYSDKLLTQDPESVFVPLCGKTLDLPWLAGRTKKVVGIELVHKAVQDFFKENKLTHSIQQSGKLNLFSSDTIVLFQGDFFDLNKEQTASIEAIYDRGSIVAFDQPERERYVNHLMSFLEPGGRILLITLEYDQNQMTGPPFSVPADEIEWLYAPYGVLELLETSDILDERFRKKGLDGMLERVFQFIKH
;
A
#
# COMPACT_ATOMS: atom_id res chain seq x y z
N MET A 1 -9.81 1.01 20.86
CA MET A 1 -9.80 1.69 19.53
C MET A 1 -8.36 1.96 19.19
N ASN A 2 -7.88 1.43 18.05
CA ASN A 2 -6.51 1.69 17.62
C ASN A 2 -6.38 3.09 16.98
N GLN A 3 -5.15 3.57 16.79
CA GLN A 3 -4.92 4.93 16.25
C GLN A 3 -5.51 5.13 14.84
N TRP A 4 -5.60 4.08 14.02
CA TRP A 4 -6.14 4.17 12.66
C TRP A 4 -7.66 4.30 12.67
N GLU A 5 -8.36 3.52 13.52
CA GLU A 5 -9.80 3.67 13.71
C GLU A 5 -10.20 5.09 14.13
N SER A 6 -9.45 5.68 15.08
CA SER A 6 -9.67 7.06 15.51
C SER A 6 -9.48 8.05 14.35
N ARG A 7 -8.40 7.90 13.55
CA ARG A 7 -8.16 8.77 12.38
C ARG A 7 -9.28 8.71 11.35
N TRP A 8 -9.77 7.51 11.06
CA TRP A 8 -10.88 7.33 10.11
C TRP A 8 -12.20 7.89 10.62
N GLN A 9 -12.50 7.73 11.91
CA GLN A 9 -13.71 8.30 12.52
C GLN A 9 -13.69 9.84 12.55
N GLU A 10 -12.54 10.41 12.82
CA GLU A 10 -12.34 11.87 12.91
C GLU A 10 -12.10 12.54 11.54
N GLY A 11 -12.06 11.77 10.45
CA GLY A 11 -11.76 12.30 9.12
C GLY A 11 -10.31 12.77 8.94
N ARG A 12 -9.39 12.39 9.84
CA ARG A 12 -7.96 12.70 9.75
C ARG A 12 -7.23 11.75 8.80
N ILE A 13 -7.66 11.71 7.54
CA ILE A 13 -7.20 10.80 6.49
C ILE A 13 -6.38 11.52 5.41
N GLY A 14 -5.48 12.41 5.80
CA GLY A 14 -4.63 13.19 4.88
C GLY A 14 -3.73 12.35 3.95
N PHE A 15 -3.65 11.05 4.16
CA PHE A 15 -3.01 10.09 3.26
C PHE A 15 -3.93 9.65 2.10
N HIS A 16 -5.25 9.85 2.20
CA HIS A 16 -6.19 9.57 1.13
C HIS A 16 -6.15 10.69 0.07
N LEU A 17 -5.94 10.30 -1.19
CA LEU A 17 -5.93 11.23 -2.31
C LEU A 17 -7.30 11.29 -2.98
N PRO A 18 -7.74 12.47 -3.48
CA PRO A 18 -9.01 12.62 -4.18
C PRO A 18 -8.96 12.11 -5.63
N GLU A 19 -7.82 11.64 -6.10
CA GLU A 19 -7.57 11.14 -7.45
C GLU A 19 -6.57 9.98 -7.42
N VAL A 20 -6.44 9.27 -8.55
CA VAL A 20 -5.47 8.20 -8.72
C VAL A 20 -4.05 8.76 -8.57
N ASN A 21 -3.20 8.03 -7.87
CA ASN A 21 -1.83 8.45 -7.61
C ASN A 21 -1.05 8.67 -8.92
N SER A 22 -0.38 9.81 -9.05
CA SER A 22 0.34 10.20 -10.27
C SER A 22 1.50 9.28 -10.60
N TYR A 23 2.17 8.69 -9.61
CA TYR A 23 3.25 7.71 -9.86
C TYR A 23 2.69 6.38 -10.35
N LEU A 24 1.53 5.95 -9.84
CA LEU A 24 0.85 4.77 -10.38
C LEU A 24 0.52 4.98 -11.85
N LEU A 25 0.00 6.16 -12.23
CA LEU A 25 -0.27 6.49 -13.64
C LEU A 25 1.00 6.49 -14.48
N ARG A 26 2.11 7.04 -13.96
CA ARG A 26 3.39 7.20 -14.67
C ARG A 26 4.15 5.89 -14.85
N TYR A 27 4.12 5.02 -13.84
CA TYR A 27 4.92 3.79 -13.78
C TYR A 27 4.08 2.51 -13.82
N SER A 28 2.83 2.61 -14.27
CA SER A 28 1.95 1.44 -14.38
C SER A 28 2.49 0.36 -15.30
N ASP A 29 3.19 0.73 -16.36
CA ASP A 29 3.87 -0.21 -17.27
C ASP A 29 4.97 -1.03 -16.56
N LYS A 30 5.62 -0.46 -15.55
CA LYS A 30 6.60 -1.16 -14.72
C LYS A 30 5.95 -2.19 -13.78
N LEU A 31 4.77 -1.86 -13.25
CA LEU A 31 4.00 -2.73 -12.35
C LEU A 31 3.24 -3.81 -13.12
N LEU A 32 2.55 -3.41 -14.20
CA LEU A 32 1.62 -4.25 -14.96
C LEU A 32 2.27 -4.93 -16.16
N THR A 33 3.59 -4.99 -16.21
CA THR A 33 4.33 -5.74 -17.23
C THR A 33 3.87 -7.19 -17.26
N GLN A 34 3.67 -7.76 -18.47
CA GLN A 34 3.20 -9.13 -18.69
C GLN A 34 1.73 -9.37 -18.30
N ASP A 35 0.92 -8.31 -18.21
CA ASP A 35 -0.51 -8.38 -17.90
C ASP A 35 -0.82 -9.25 -16.67
N PRO A 36 -0.37 -8.85 -15.45
CA PRO A 36 -0.55 -9.67 -14.26
C PRO A 36 -2.04 -9.95 -14.04
N GLU A 37 -2.35 -11.19 -13.69
CA GLU A 37 -3.72 -11.58 -13.38
C GLU A 37 -4.22 -10.92 -12.10
N SER A 38 -3.31 -10.68 -11.15
CA SER A 38 -3.67 -10.12 -9.84
C SER A 38 -2.68 -9.06 -9.36
N VAL A 39 -3.23 -8.01 -8.77
CA VAL A 39 -2.48 -6.97 -8.06
C VAL A 39 -2.91 -6.94 -6.60
N PHE A 40 -1.95 -6.94 -5.68
CA PHE A 40 -2.20 -6.78 -4.25
C PHE A 40 -1.88 -5.35 -3.80
N VAL A 41 -2.76 -4.79 -2.97
CA VAL A 41 -2.62 -3.44 -2.39
C VAL A 41 -2.72 -3.55 -0.87
N PRO A 42 -1.59 -3.57 -0.15
CA PRO A 42 -1.59 -3.62 1.32
C PRO A 42 -2.09 -2.31 1.92
N LEU A 43 -2.74 -2.36 3.10
CA LEU A 43 -3.23 -1.20 3.87
C LEU A 43 -3.97 -0.18 3.00
N CYS A 44 -4.84 -0.68 2.12
CA CYS A 44 -5.32 0.04 0.94
C CYS A 44 -6.27 1.22 1.26
N GLY A 45 -6.80 1.33 2.48
CA GLY A 45 -7.80 2.34 2.79
C GLY A 45 -9.00 2.28 1.84
N LYS A 46 -9.37 3.44 1.31
CA LYS A 46 -10.37 3.59 0.24
C LYS A 46 -9.81 4.25 -1.02
N THR A 47 -8.53 3.97 -1.35
CA THR A 47 -7.85 4.61 -2.46
C THR A 47 -8.56 4.40 -3.80
N LEU A 48 -8.57 5.45 -4.63
CA LEU A 48 -9.05 5.38 -6.02
C LEU A 48 -8.11 4.59 -6.95
N ASP A 49 -6.94 4.22 -6.45
CA ASP A 49 -6.01 3.34 -7.17
C ASP A 49 -6.60 1.93 -7.38
N LEU A 50 -7.42 1.44 -6.41
CA LEU A 50 -8.07 0.13 -6.51
C LEU A 50 -8.98 -0.01 -7.75
N PRO A 51 -9.99 0.85 -7.98
CA PRO A 51 -10.81 0.75 -9.19
C PRO A 51 -10.02 1.03 -10.48
N TRP A 52 -8.97 1.86 -10.41
CA TRP A 52 -8.10 2.10 -11.56
C TRP A 52 -7.31 0.84 -11.95
N LEU A 53 -6.75 0.12 -10.97
CA LEU A 53 -6.08 -1.16 -11.16
C LEU A 53 -7.06 -2.24 -11.66
N ALA A 54 -8.27 -2.29 -11.10
CA ALA A 54 -9.30 -3.25 -11.49
C ALA A 54 -9.76 -3.10 -12.95
N GLY A 55 -9.62 -1.92 -13.54
CA GLY A 55 -9.82 -1.71 -14.98
C GLY A 55 -8.70 -2.25 -15.88
N ARG A 56 -7.60 -2.77 -15.29
CA ARG A 56 -6.37 -3.17 -16.02
C ARG A 56 -5.85 -4.56 -15.68
N THR A 57 -6.45 -5.22 -14.69
CA THR A 57 -6.06 -6.56 -14.24
C THR A 57 -7.32 -7.39 -14.00
N LYS A 58 -7.20 -8.72 -13.96
CA LYS A 58 -8.36 -9.57 -13.72
C LYS A 58 -8.84 -9.47 -12.27
N LYS A 59 -7.93 -9.23 -11.33
CA LYS A 59 -8.25 -9.17 -9.90
C LYS A 59 -7.38 -8.18 -9.14
N VAL A 60 -8.01 -7.38 -8.31
CA VAL A 60 -7.32 -6.55 -7.31
C VAL A 60 -7.67 -7.08 -5.92
N VAL A 61 -6.64 -7.38 -5.15
CA VAL A 61 -6.77 -7.84 -3.77
C VAL A 61 -6.24 -6.73 -2.86
N GLY A 62 -7.02 -6.32 -1.89
CA GLY A 62 -6.56 -5.34 -0.88
C GLY A 62 -6.75 -5.88 0.52
N ILE A 63 -6.02 -5.28 1.48
CA ILE A 63 -6.28 -5.45 2.90
C ILE A 63 -6.30 -4.11 3.61
N GLU A 64 -7.26 -3.94 4.50
CA GLU A 64 -7.44 -2.73 5.28
C GLU A 64 -7.89 -3.09 6.71
N LEU A 65 -7.25 -2.49 7.69
CA LEU A 65 -7.56 -2.74 9.10
C LEU A 65 -8.93 -2.18 9.49
N VAL A 66 -9.26 -1.00 9.00
CA VAL A 66 -10.40 -0.21 9.46
C VAL A 66 -11.67 -0.53 8.68
N HIS A 67 -12.65 -1.10 9.35
CA HIS A 67 -13.93 -1.48 8.74
C HIS A 67 -14.62 -0.32 8.01
N LYS A 68 -14.61 0.88 8.62
CA LYS A 68 -15.18 2.08 8.01
C LYS A 68 -14.54 2.41 6.65
N ALA A 69 -13.24 2.24 6.51
CA ALA A 69 -12.53 2.50 5.25
C ALA A 69 -13.03 1.58 4.13
N VAL A 70 -13.18 0.30 4.43
CA VAL A 70 -13.70 -0.70 3.48
C VAL A 70 -15.16 -0.40 3.11
N GLN A 71 -16.01 -0.08 4.09
CA GLN A 71 -17.40 0.30 3.81
C GLN A 71 -17.51 1.57 2.95
N ASP A 72 -16.74 2.61 3.30
CA ASP A 72 -16.70 3.87 2.54
C ASP A 72 -16.21 3.62 1.10
N PHE A 73 -15.21 2.75 0.90
CA PHE A 73 -14.73 2.36 -0.42
C PHE A 73 -15.86 1.82 -1.32
N PHE A 74 -16.56 0.78 -0.88
CA PHE A 74 -17.64 0.18 -1.69
C PHE A 74 -18.80 1.14 -1.92
N LYS A 75 -19.17 1.92 -0.89
CA LYS A 75 -20.25 2.91 -0.98
C LYS A 75 -19.93 4.04 -1.95
N GLU A 76 -18.74 4.66 -1.85
CA GLU A 76 -18.35 5.80 -2.68
C GLU A 76 -18.15 5.41 -4.15
N ASN A 77 -17.63 4.20 -4.39
CA ASN A 77 -17.48 3.65 -5.75
C ASN A 77 -18.77 2.97 -6.29
N LYS A 78 -19.85 2.94 -5.51
CA LYS A 78 -21.15 2.32 -5.89
C LYS A 78 -21.01 0.86 -6.31
N LEU A 79 -20.12 0.12 -5.66
CA LEU A 79 -19.85 -1.29 -5.96
C LEU A 79 -20.75 -2.20 -5.11
N THR A 80 -21.46 -3.10 -5.76
CA THR A 80 -22.13 -4.22 -5.08
C THR A 80 -21.09 -5.22 -4.63
N HIS A 81 -21.23 -5.75 -3.41
CA HIS A 81 -20.31 -6.70 -2.84
C HIS A 81 -21.03 -7.72 -1.95
N SER A 82 -20.42 -8.88 -1.79
CA SER A 82 -20.75 -9.87 -0.77
C SER A 82 -19.78 -9.76 0.41
N ILE A 83 -20.20 -10.24 1.57
CA ILE A 83 -19.35 -10.30 2.78
C ILE A 83 -19.32 -11.73 3.28
N GLN A 84 -18.12 -12.24 3.54
CA GLN A 84 -17.88 -13.58 4.07
C GLN A 84 -16.80 -13.54 5.15
N GLN A 85 -16.81 -14.51 6.06
CA GLN A 85 -15.70 -14.71 7.01
C GLN A 85 -14.58 -15.51 6.34
N SER A 86 -13.34 -15.06 6.46
CA SER A 86 -12.14 -15.74 5.97
C SER A 86 -11.07 -15.79 7.08
N GLY A 87 -11.07 -16.85 7.85
CA GLY A 87 -10.24 -16.95 9.05
C GLY A 87 -10.61 -15.87 10.08
N LYS A 88 -9.65 -15.02 10.46
CA LYS A 88 -9.88 -13.87 11.35
C LYS A 88 -10.38 -12.62 10.62
N LEU A 89 -10.38 -12.63 9.28
CA LEU A 89 -10.67 -11.49 8.44
C LEU A 89 -12.10 -11.54 7.91
N ASN A 90 -12.69 -10.37 7.65
CA ASN A 90 -13.90 -10.26 6.84
C ASN A 90 -13.50 -10.05 5.38
N LEU A 91 -14.07 -10.81 4.48
CA LEU A 91 -13.83 -10.74 3.05
C LEU A 91 -14.98 -10.02 2.36
N PHE A 92 -14.71 -8.89 1.75
CA PHE A 92 -15.63 -8.12 0.92
C PHE A 92 -15.29 -8.37 -0.55
N SER A 93 -16.20 -8.91 -1.34
CA SER A 93 -15.94 -9.30 -2.72
C SER A 93 -16.91 -8.66 -3.68
N SER A 94 -16.38 -7.98 -4.70
CA SER A 94 -17.09 -7.60 -5.93
C SER A 94 -16.51 -8.41 -7.11
N ASP A 95 -16.91 -8.09 -8.35
CA ASP A 95 -16.49 -8.86 -9.54
C ASP A 95 -14.94 -8.90 -9.69
N THR A 96 -14.28 -7.77 -9.55
CA THR A 96 -12.83 -7.63 -9.79
C THR A 96 -12.03 -7.22 -8.56
N ILE A 97 -12.69 -6.69 -7.52
CA ILE A 97 -12.03 -6.18 -6.31
C ILE A 97 -12.42 -7.03 -5.11
N VAL A 98 -11.42 -7.51 -4.40
CA VAL A 98 -11.55 -8.25 -3.15
C VAL A 98 -10.81 -7.51 -2.06
N LEU A 99 -11.51 -7.12 -0.99
CA LEU A 99 -10.89 -6.46 0.16
C LEU A 99 -11.04 -7.35 1.40
N PHE A 100 -9.91 -7.67 2.02
CA PHE A 100 -9.88 -8.25 3.35
C PHE A 100 -9.91 -7.13 4.39
N GLN A 101 -10.76 -7.27 5.39
CA GLN A 101 -10.81 -6.32 6.50
C GLN A 101 -10.30 -7.00 7.77
N GLY A 102 -9.27 -6.42 8.36
CA GLY A 102 -8.59 -6.87 9.56
C GLY A 102 -7.08 -6.61 9.52
N ASP A 103 -6.34 -7.26 10.44
CA ASP A 103 -4.90 -7.09 10.52
C ASP A 103 -4.19 -7.71 9.31
N PHE A 104 -3.28 -6.95 8.70
CA PHE A 104 -2.45 -7.41 7.59
C PHE A 104 -1.71 -8.71 7.90
N PHE A 105 -1.24 -8.85 9.12
CA PHE A 105 -0.50 -10.04 9.56
C PHE A 105 -1.36 -11.29 9.81
N ASP A 106 -2.69 -11.15 9.79
CA ASP A 106 -3.63 -12.28 9.84
C ASP A 106 -4.00 -12.82 8.44
N LEU A 107 -3.62 -12.09 7.36
CA LEU A 107 -3.79 -12.54 5.98
C LEU A 107 -2.71 -13.58 5.63
N ASN A 108 -3.07 -14.62 4.88
CA ASN A 108 -2.13 -15.62 4.42
C ASN A 108 -2.24 -15.87 2.90
N LYS A 109 -1.24 -16.56 2.33
CA LYS A 109 -1.14 -16.79 0.89
C LYS A 109 -2.31 -17.62 0.33
N GLU A 110 -2.84 -18.56 1.10
CA GLU A 110 -3.97 -19.38 0.66
C GLU A 110 -5.25 -18.56 0.44
N GLN A 111 -5.40 -17.44 1.16
CA GLN A 111 -6.56 -16.56 1.04
C GLN A 111 -6.48 -15.63 -0.18
N THR A 112 -5.28 -15.24 -0.63
CA THR A 112 -5.10 -14.26 -1.71
C THR A 112 -5.03 -14.88 -3.10
N ALA A 113 -4.78 -16.20 -3.20
CA ALA A 113 -4.32 -16.86 -4.41
C ALA A 113 -2.95 -16.31 -4.89
N SER A 114 -2.59 -16.56 -6.15
CA SER A 114 -1.32 -16.08 -6.72
C SER A 114 -1.33 -14.56 -6.87
N ILE A 115 -0.32 -13.88 -6.34
CA ILE A 115 -0.10 -12.43 -6.48
C ILE A 115 1.15 -12.21 -7.34
N GLU A 116 0.97 -11.58 -8.49
CA GLU A 116 2.03 -11.32 -9.47
C GLU A 116 2.55 -9.89 -9.41
N ALA A 117 1.75 -8.98 -8.87
CA ALA A 117 2.15 -7.58 -8.68
C ALA A 117 1.66 -7.03 -7.33
N ILE A 118 2.43 -6.11 -6.74
CA ILE A 118 2.07 -5.40 -5.51
C ILE A 118 2.21 -3.91 -5.74
N TYR A 119 1.18 -3.15 -5.39
CA TYR A 119 1.23 -1.70 -5.33
C TYR A 119 1.28 -1.26 -3.87
N ASP A 120 2.45 -0.88 -3.40
CA ASP A 120 2.70 -0.44 -2.02
C ASP A 120 2.87 1.09 -1.98
N ARG A 121 1.81 1.75 -1.60
CA ARG A 121 1.80 3.20 -1.37
C ARG A 121 1.17 3.54 -0.04
N GLY A 122 1.95 4.15 0.84
CA GLY A 122 1.49 4.54 2.17
C GLY A 122 1.48 3.38 3.19
N SER A 123 1.94 2.18 2.81
CA SER A 123 1.90 1.00 3.67
C SER A 123 3.16 0.84 4.52
N ILE A 124 4.34 0.70 3.92
CA ILE A 124 5.59 0.56 4.70
C ILE A 124 5.84 1.74 5.64
N VAL A 125 5.46 2.95 5.24
CA VAL A 125 5.58 4.19 6.04
C VAL A 125 4.60 4.24 7.23
N ALA A 126 3.67 3.29 7.32
CA ALA A 126 2.78 3.15 8.48
C ALA A 126 3.43 2.41 9.65
N PHE A 127 4.54 1.72 9.41
CA PHE A 127 5.29 0.94 10.39
C PHE A 127 6.53 1.69 10.87
N ASP A 128 6.82 1.61 12.16
CA ASP A 128 8.08 2.06 12.70
C ASP A 128 9.22 1.10 12.30
N GLN A 129 10.47 1.55 12.48
CA GLN A 129 11.64 0.82 11.99
C GLN A 129 11.71 -0.64 12.48
N PRO A 130 11.42 -0.99 13.76
CA PRO A 130 11.47 -2.37 14.22
C PRO A 130 10.44 -3.30 13.56
N GLU A 131 9.32 -2.77 13.07
CA GLU A 131 8.24 -3.58 12.47
C GLU A 131 8.39 -3.76 10.96
N ARG A 132 9.23 -2.97 10.26
CA ARG A 132 9.33 -2.98 8.79
C ARG A 132 9.89 -4.28 8.23
N GLU A 133 10.88 -4.87 8.88
CA GLU A 133 11.42 -6.17 8.46
C GLU A 133 10.31 -7.25 8.50
N ARG A 134 9.52 -7.28 9.56
CA ARG A 134 8.35 -8.17 9.67
C ARG A 134 7.33 -7.89 8.57
N TYR A 135 7.07 -6.60 8.27
CA TYR A 135 6.16 -6.20 7.21
C TYR A 135 6.65 -6.70 5.85
N VAL A 136 7.91 -6.43 5.47
CA VAL A 136 8.47 -6.83 4.18
C VAL A 136 8.53 -8.35 4.05
N ASN A 137 8.96 -9.08 5.10
CA ASN A 137 8.96 -10.54 5.11
C ASN A 137 7.56 -11.11 4.83
N HIS A 138 6.53 -10.54 5.48
CA HIS A 138 5.16 -10.96 5.28
C HIS A 138 4.65 -10.61 3.87
N LEU A 139 4.94 -9.39 3.39
CA LEU A 139 4.59 -8.93 2.05
C LEU A 139 5.19 -9.84 0.96
N MET A 140 6.48 -10.22 1.12
CA MET A 140 7.18 -11.12 0.20
C MET A 140 6.60 -12.53 0.17
N SER A 141 5.91 -12.97 1.21
CA SER A 141 5.25 -14.29 1.21
C SER A 141 4.11 -14.40 0.20
N PHE A 142 3.49 -13.28 -0.18
CA PHE A 142 2.41 -13.25 -1.16
C PHE A 142 2.90 -13.21 -2.60
N LEU A 143 4.00 -12.48 -2.86
CA LEU A 143 4.47 -12.22 -4.22
C LEU A 143 5.09 -13.48 -4.83
N GLU A 144 4.69 -13.82 -6.05
CA GLU A 144 5.28 -14.92 -6.80
C GLU A 144 6.70 -14.59 -7.30
N PRO A 145 7.55 -15.58 -7.58
CA PRO A 145 8.82 -15.36 -8.27
C PRO A 145 8.60 -14.65 -9.62
N GLY A 146 9.45 -13.69 -9.95
CA GLY A 146 9.29 -12.82 -11.11
C GLY A 146 8.26 -11.69 -10.91
N GLY A 147 7.48 -11.74 -9.84
CA GLY A 147 6.51 -10.72 -9.49
C GLY A 147 7.14 -9.36 -9.20
N ARG A 148 6.36 -8.29 -9.30
CA ARG A 148 6.83 -6.90 -9.28
C ARG A 148 6.17 -6.10 -8.17
N ILE A 149 6.91 -5.12 -7.64
CA ILE A 149 6.35 -4.13 -6.72
C ILE A 149 6.62 -2.75 -7.28
N LEU A 150 5.60 -1.91 -7.29
CA LEU A 150 5.75 -0.46 -7.35
C LEU A 150 5.62 0.06 -5.93
N LEU A 151 6.73 0.53 -5.36
CA LEU A 151 6.83 0.96 -3.97
C LEU A 151 7.02 2.48 -3.92
N ILE A 152 6.20 3.16 -3.12
CA ILE A 152 6.29 4.60 -2.90
C ILE A 152 6.54 4.85 -1.40
N THR A 153 7.66 5.49 -1.10
CA THR A 153 8.11 5.76 0.27
C THR A 153 8.29 7.25 0.53
N LEU A 154 8.42 7.61 1.80
CA LEU A 154 8.70 8.96 2.26
C LEU A 154 10.01 8.97 3.05
N GLU A 155 10.83 9.99 2.84
CA GLU A 155 12.06 10.20 3.58
C GLU A 155 12.16 11.65 4.07
N TYR A 156 12.39 11.81 5.36
CA TYR A 156 12.56 13.09 6.04
C TYR A 156 13.34 12.87 7.35
N ASP A 157 13.80 13.94 8.01
CA ASP A 157 14.41 13.80 9.35
C ASP A 157 13.36 13.36 10.38
N GLN A 158 13.44 12.08 10.80
CA GLN A 158 12.48 11.49 11.74
C GLN A 158 12.43 12.21 13.10
N ASN A 159 13.47 12.97 13.47
CA ASN A 159 13.45 13.77 14.70
C ASN A 159 12.50 14.96 14.61
N GLN A 160 12.14 15.40 13.41
CA GLN A 160 11.26 16.56 13.18
C GLN A 160 9.77 16.17 13.20
N MET A 161 9.42 14.91 12.98
CA MET A 161 8.03 14.45 13.03
C MET A 161 7.94 12.99 13.51
N THR A 162 7.07 12.74 14.48
CA THR A 162 6.97 11.43 15.17
C THR A 162 6.38 10.29 14.32
N GLY A 163 5.69 10.62 13.22
CA GLY A 163 4.96 9.63 12.42
C GLY A 163 3.65 9.14 13.05
N PRO A 164 2.88 8.23 12.42
CA PRO A 164 2.96 7.92 11.01
C PRO A 164 2.45 9.09 10.13
N PRO A 165 2.90 9.23 8.87
CA PRO A 165 3.87 8.37 8.19
C PRO A 165 5.26 8.48 8.81
N PHE A 166 5.98 7.36 8.88
CA PHE A 166 7.38 7.34 9.31
C PHE A 166 8.32 7.54 8.12
N SER A 167 9.48 8.12 8.38
CA SER A 167 10.56 8.23 7.40
C SER A 167 11.15 6.85 7.11
N VAL A 168 11.33 6.53 5.82
CA VAL A 168 11.98 5.28 5.38
C VAL A 168 13.08 5.64 4.39
N PRO A 169 14.34 5.72 4.84
CA PRO A 169 15.48 6.06 4.00
C PRO A 169 15.70 5.03 2.87
N ALA A 170 16.30 5.49 1.76
CA ALA A 170 16.53 4.63 0.60
C ALA A 170 17.44 3.44 0.92
N ASP A 171 18.49 3.63 1.73
CA ASP A 171 19.39 2.57 2.16
C ASP A 171 18.70 1.50 3.02
N GLU A 172 17.73 1.90 3.84
CA GLU A 172 16.89 0.95 4.59
C GLU A 172 16.02 0.12 3.62
N ILE A 173 15.41 0.75 2.59
CA ILE A 173 14.65 0.03 1.56
C ILE A 173 15.54 -0.95 0.82
N GLU A 174 16.73 -0.53 0.41
CA GLU A 174 17.70 -1.43 -0.24
C GLU A 174 18.03 -2.62 0.64
N TRP A 175 18.32 -2.40 1.92
CA TRP A 175 18.62 -3.47 2.88
C TRP A 175 17.42 -4.44 3.08
N LEU A 176 16.22 -3.91 3.22
CA LEU A 176 15.00 -4.72 3.45
C LEU A 176 14.66 -5.61 2.25
N TYR A 177 14.86 -5.13 1.03
CA TYR A 177 14.43 -5.82 -0.19
C TYR A 177 15.54 -6.65 -0.85
N ALA A 178 16.83 -6.37 -0.59
CA ALA A 178 17.98 -7.08 -1.18
C ALA A 178 17.94 -8.61 -1.05
N PRO A 179 17.43 -9.21 0.06
CA PRO A 179 17.37 -10.68 0.15
C PRO A 179 16.40 -11.34 -0.82
N TYR A 180 15.47 -10.58 -1.40
CA TYR A 180 14.34 -11.12 -2.16
C TYR A 180 14.40 -10.86 -3.66
N GLY A 181 15.21 -9.90 -4.11
CA GLY A 181 15.21 -9.55 -5.52
C GLY A 181 16.04 -8.32 -5.87
N VAL A 182 15.68 -7.71 -6.98
CA VAL A 182 16.36 -6.52 -7.52
C VAL A 182 15.48 -5.30 -7.32
N LEU A 183 16.05 -4.26 -6.71
CA LEU A 183 15.41 -2.97 -6.48
C LEU A 183 16.02 -1.92 -7.42
N GLU A 184 15.17 -1.11 -8.04
CA GLU A 184 15.56 0.04 -8.89
C GLU A 184 14.85 1.30 -8.38
N LEU A 185 15.61 2.36 -8.09
CA LEU A 185 15.06 3.69 -7.82
C LEU A 185 14.64 4.33 -9.15
N LEU A 186 13.35 4.61 -9.31
CA LEU A 186 12.79 5.22 -10.53
C LEU A 186 12.75 6.74 -10.46
N GLU A 187 12.37 7.29 -9.30
CA GLU A 187 12.18 8.73 -9.12
C GLU A 187 12.40 9.16 -7.67
N THR A 188 12.91 10.37 -7.50
CA THR A 188 12.94 11.09 -6.21
C THR A 188 12.35 12.47 -6.43
N SER A 189 11.36 12.84 -5.64
CA SER A 189 10.69 14.14 -5.71
C SER A 189 10.71 14.83 -4.36
N ASP A 190 11.04 16.11 -4.33
CA ASP A 190 10.81 16.95 -3.13
C ASP A 190 9.33 17.29 -3.06
N ILE A 191 8.68 16.87 -1.98
CA ILE A 191 7.25 17.08 -1.74
C ILE A 191 6.98 17.96 -0.52
N LEU A 192 8.00 18.67 -0.04
CA LEU A 192 7.89 19.54 1.12
C LEU A 192 6.94 20.71 0.84
N ASP A 193 5.74 20.64 1.37
CA ASP A 193 4.72 21.68 1.28
C ASP A 193 4.53 22.45 2.60
N GLU A 194 3.66 23.46 2.60
CA GLU A 194 3.37 24.25 3.79
C GLU A 194 2.78 23.44 4.96
N ARG A 195 2.06 22.33 4.68
CA ARG A 195 1.49 21.46 5.72
C ARG A 195 2.59 20.77 6.51
N PHE A 196 3.63 20.31 5.81
CA PHE A 196 4.78 19.66 6.42
C PHE A 196 5.72 20.66 7.09
N ARG A 197 5.92 21.85 6.47
CA ARG A 197 6.67 22.96 7.13
C ARG A 197 6.03 23.40 8.44
N LYS A 198 4.70 23.49 8.50
CA LYS A 198 3.96 23.79 9.74
C LYS A 198 4.09 22.70 10.82
N LYS A 199 4.44 21.47 10.43
CA LYS A 199 4.76 20.37 11.36
C LYS A 199 6.23 20.36 11.80
N GLY A 200 7.06 21.27 11.27
CA GLY A 200 8.45 21.44 11.65
C GLY A 200 9.45 20.78 10.70
N LEU A 201 9.01 20.24 9.53
CA LEU A 201 9.92 19.65 8.57
C LEU A 201 10.61 20.72 7.72
N ASP A 202 11.89 20.53 7.45
CA ASP A 202 12.71 21.33 6.54
C ASP A 202 13.04 20.61 5.22
N GLY A 203 12.76 19.32 5.13
CA GLY A 203 12.88 18.48 3.93
C GLY A 203 11.90 17.33 3.96
N MET A 204 11.36 16.94 2.79
CA MET A 204 10.54 15.73 2.64
C MET A 204 10.62 15.22 1.20
N LEU A 205 11.19 14.05 1.04
CA LEU A 205 11.31 13.38 -0.24
C LEU A 205 10.28 12.26 -0.36
N GLU A 206 9.72 12.13 -1.54
CA GLU A 206 8.98 10.95 -1.94
C GLU A 206 9.82 10.18 -2.97
N ARG A 207 9.97 8.86 -2.76
CA ARG A 207 10.76 8.00 -3.63
C ARG A 207 9.90 6.91 -4.22
N VAL A 208 10.13 6.63 -5.49
CA VAL A 208 9.45 5.57 -6.22
C VAL A 208 10.45 4.51 -6.60
N PHE A 209 10.17 3.28 -6.24
CA PHE A 209 11.01 2.13 -6.57
C PHE A 209 10.22 1.10 -7.38
N GLN A 210 10.90 0.44 -8.31
CA GLN A 210 10.50 -0.84 -8.85
C GLN A 210 11.29 -1.95 -8.14
N PHE A 211 10.60 -3.01 -7.76
CA PHE A 211 11.23 -4.23 -7.27
C PHE A 211 10.79 -5.42 -8.12
N ILE A 212 11.71 -6.35 -8.38
CA ILE A 212 11.45 -7.61 -9.08
C ILE A 212 11.97 -8.75 -8.19
N LYS A 213 11.06 -9.66 -7.82
CA LYS A 213 11.40 -10.82 -6.99
C LYS A 213 12.16 -11.89 -7.81
N HIS A 214 13.19 -12.50 -7.21
CA HIS A 214 13.91 -13.65 -7.79
C HIS A 214 13.01 -14.88 -7.96
#